data_eeb02e2d0cb38824be2a8007222df296
#
_entry.id   eeb02e2d0cb38824be2a8007222df296
#
_cell.length_a   1.000
_cell.length_b   1.000
_cell.length_c   1.000
_cell.angle_alpha   90.00
_cell.angle_beta   90.00
_cell.angle_gamma   90.00
#
_symmetry.space_group_name_H-M   'P 1'
#
loop_
_entity.id
_entity.type
_entity.pdbx_description
1 polymer ?
#
loop_
_entity_poly.entity_id
_entity_poly.type
_entity_poly.pdbx_seq_one_letter_code
_entity_poly.pdbx_strand_id
1 'polypeptide(L)'
;SDLAEADAKKLLDDAKKKEEELKNKIAELKTKQAERVVARKEAADQAKAEAEEKKKKDLSAIDKAEADVKKQLEDIRSKATAAAKVLEKAIKREEEYKKQEELLKEGKVEEAAQVITQDEEATMAASVSEAVAARRKSLPKEAKYLYKYLGVEPAGAQIVNVLQTLKVDPKRSKNVVILGQHGFGLTMVGEDFAKFYYDMGICKSEAKAKVKAKVINSGKLAGAVGKLKGGCLIIESAGLITPERFKEMVDMCSPEKNDVKIILTGEKTALSNMLAANMTQARSFNNRVYFDQINESGMINVAECYADEKGFKLESGADTAIKNALMAMESGNIDRLLGAMDDAMKAAETRDPIDKKILKKEIK
;
A
#
# COMPACT_ATOMS: atom_id res chain seq x y z
N SER A 1 12.12 -105.91 -25.05
CA SER A 1 11.80 -105.01 -26.15
C SER A 1 10.51 -104.17 -25.87
N ASP A 2 9.48 -104.75 -25.40
CA ASP A 2 8.14 -104.08 -25.25
C ASP A 2 8.05 -103.06 -24.11
N LEU A 3 8.88 -103.19 -23.01
CA LEU A 3 8.87 -102.21 -21.92
C LEU A 3 9.58 -100.86 -22.33
N ALA A 4 10.65 -100.99 -23.12
CA ALA A 4 11.33 -99.77 -23.61
C ALA A 4 10.57 -98.96 -24.59
N GLU A 5 9.70 -99.67 -25.39
CA GLU A 5 8.83 -99.01 -26.38
C GLU A 5 7.60 -98.31 -25.73
N ALA A 6 7.13 -98.91 -24.62
CA ALA A 6 6.06 -98.26 -23.80
C ALA A 6 6.57 -97.00 -23.07
N ASP A 7 7.77 -97.04 -22.48
CA ASP A 7 8.37 -95.92 -21.83
C ASP A 7 8.71 -94.77 -22.84
N ALA A 8 9.19 -95.14 -24.03
CA ALA A 8 9.45 -94.09 -25.08
C ALA A 8 8.18 -93.46 -25.55
N LYS A 9 7.08 -94.27 -25.66
CA LYS A 9 5.74 -93.72 -26.08
C LYS A 9 5.18 -92.74 -25.02
N LYS A 10 5.33 -93.10 -23.75
CA LYS A 10 4.92 -92.23 -22.61
C LYS A 10 5.67 -90.95 -22.58
N LEU A 11 7.03 -91.00 -22.76
CA LEU A 11 7.84 -89.81 -22.87
C LEU A 11 7.47 -88.91 -24.04
N LEU A 12 7.10 -89.50 -25.17
CA LEU A 12 6.66 -88.79 -26.36
C LEU A 12 5.33 -88.08 -26.13
N ASP A 13 4.43 -88.72 -25.45
CA ASP A 13 3.08 -88.11 -25.11
C ASP A 13 3.23 -87.02 -24.05
N ASP A 14 4.07 -87.17 -23.05
CA ASP A 14 4.38 -86.15 -22.08
C ASP A 14 5.10 -84.94 -22.72
N ALA A 15 6.00 -85.19 -23.68
CA ALA A 15 6.64 -84.13 -24.44
C ALA A 15 5.65 -83.36 -25.33
N LYS A 16 4.73 -84.03 -26.00
CA LYS A 16 3.65 -83.39 -26.82
C LYS A 16 2.75 -82.57 -25.93
N LYS A 17 2.37 -83.07 -24.76
CA LYS A 17 1.53 -82.33 -23.81
C LYS A 17 2.23 -81.07 -23.32
N LYS A 18 3.53 -81.14 -23.01
CA LYS A 18 4.36 -80.03 -22.62
C LYS A 18 4.55 -79.01 -23.73
N GLU A 19 4.64 -79.48 -24.98
CA GLU A 19 4.72 -78.59 -26.17
C GLU A 19 3.42 -77.82 -26.35
N GLU A 20 2.28 -78.44 -26.16
CA GLU A 20 0.97 -77.77 -26.26
C GLU A 20 0.74 -76.75 -25.13
N GLU A 21 1.17 -77.10 -23.88
CA GLU A 21 1.14 -76.17 -22.77
C GLU A 21 2.03 -74.94 -23.01
N LEU A 22 3.21 -75.13 -23.58
CA LEU A 22 4.12 -74.07 -23.95
C LEU A 22 3.59 -73.20 -25.08
N LYS A 23 2.96 -73.82 -26.11
CA LYS A 23 2.31 -73.07 -27.17
C LYS A 23 1.17 -72.17 -26.66
N ASN A 24 0.36 -72.66 -25.76
CA ASN A 24 -0.71 -71.92 -25.14
C ASN A 24 -0.15 -70.75 -24.27
N LYS A 25 0.93 -71.03 -23.54
CA LYS A 25 1.59 -70.00 -22.71
C LYS A 25 2.25 -68.91 -23.56
N ILE A 26 2.83 -69.26 -24.70
CA ILE A 26 3.36 -68.31 -25.70
C ILE A 26 2.24 -67.47 -26.29
N ALA A 27 1.09 -68.07 -26.64
CA ALA A 27 -0.05 -67.32 -27.16
C ALA A 27 -0.59 -66.33 -26.11
N GLU A 28 -0.71 -66.75 -24.86
CA GLU A 28 -1.12 -65.90 -23.75
C GLU A 28 -0.15 -64.71 -23.50
N LEU A 29 1.16 -65.02 -23.56
CA LEU A 29 2.20 -63.95 -23.39
C LEU A 29 2.18 -62.98 -24.57
N LYS A 30 1.95 -63.44 -25.79
CA LYS A 30 1.83 -62.55 -26.96
C LYS A 30 0.60 -61.65 -26.85
N THR A 31 -0.55 -62.15 -26.41
CA THR A 31 -1.75 -61.34 -26.18
C THR A 31 -1.49 -60.31 -25.07
N LYS A 32 -0.94 -60.68 -23.93
CA LYS A 32 -0.55 -59.72 -22.85
C LYS A 32 0.46 -58.69 -23.31
N GLN A 33 1.39 -59.06 -24.19
CA GLN A 33 2.35 -58.12 -24.76
C GLN A 33 1.67 -57.12 -25.70
N ALA A 34 0.75 -57.58 -26.57
CA ALA A 34 -0.02 -56.71 -27.45
C ALA A 34 -0.87 -55.73 -26.67
N GLU A 35 -1.57 -56.19 -25.61
CA GLU A 35 -2.39 -55.36 -24.74
C GLU A 35 -1.50 -54.28 -24.03
N ARG A 36 -0.31 -54.66 -23.53
CA ARG A 36 0.64 -53.71 -22.92
C ARG A 36 1.15 -52.65 -23.90
N VAL A 37 1.35 -53.04 -25.16
CA VAL A 37 1.79 -52.06 -26.22
C VAL A 37 0.67 -51.07 -26.52
N VAL A 38 -0.59 -51.55 -26.63
CA VAL A 38 -1.74 -50.66 -26.84
C VAL A 38 -1.91 -49.72 -25.65
N ALA A 39 -1.93 -50.26 -24.43
CA ALA A 39 -2.08 -49.44 -23.22
C ALA A 39 -0.97 -48.39 -23.07
N ARG A 40 0.29 -48.75 -23.42
CA ARG A 40 1.38 -47.78 -23.43
C ARG A 40 1.22 -46.68 -24.48
N LYS A 41 0.69 -47.05 -25.65
CA LYS A 41 0.45 -46.05 -26.72
C LYS A 41 -0.69 -45.10 -26.30
N GLU A 42 -1.78 -45.63 -25.77
CA GLU A 42 -2.88 -44.80 -25.27
C GLU A 42 -2.45 -43.87 -24.12
N ALA A 43 -1.69 -44.36 -23.17
CA ALA A 43 -1.12 -43.53 -22.08
C ALA A 43 -0.16 -42.47 -22.61
N ALA A 44 0.64 -42.77 -23.63
CA ALA A 44 1.53 -41.79 -24.25
C ALA A 44 0.74 -40.72 -25.02
N ASP A 45 -0.32 -41.07 -25.69
CA ASP A 45 -1.16 -40.15 -26.45
C ASP A 45 -1.95 -39.24 -25.47
N GLN A 46 -2.47 -39.79 -24.38
CA GLN A 46 -3.11 -39.02 -23.32
C GLN A 46 -2.13 -38.03 -22.66
N ALA A 47 -0.93 -38.49 -22.31
CA ALA A 47 0.08 -37.63 -21.73
C ALA A 47 0.50 -36.49 -22.67
N LYS A 48 0.57 -36.73 -23.98
CA LYS A 48 0.83 -35.70 -24.98
C LYS A 48 -0.31 -34.66 -25.04
N ALA A 49 -1.56 -35.14 -25.07
CA ALA A 49 -2.74 -34.26 -25.11
C ALA A 49 -2.81 -33.35 -23.85
N GLU A 50 -2.58 -33.93 -22.67
CA GLU A 50 -2.54 -33.17 -21.42
C GLU A 50 -1.38 -32.15 -21.40
N ALA A 51 -0.21 -32.53 -21.90
CA ALA A 51 0.93 -31.62 -21.99
C ALA A 51 0.68 -30.47 -22.98
N GLU A 52 0.03 -30.74 -24.11
CA GLU A 52 -0.35 -29.69 -25.09
C GLU A 52 -1.42 -28.75 -24.51
N GLU A 53 -2.41 -29.28 -23.81
CA GLU A 53 -3.44 -28.46 -23.16
C GLU A 53 -2.84 -27.56 -22.07
N LYS A 54 -1.96 -28.13 -21.23
CA LYS A 54 -1.24 -27.38 -20.22
C LYS A 54 -0.39 -26.28 -20.85
N LYS A 55 0.37 -26.61 -21.90
CA LYS A 55 1.18 -25.63 -22.63
C LYS A 55 0.34 -24.50 -23.21
N LYS A 56 -0.84 -24.80 -23.74
CA LYS A 56 -1.78 -23.80 -24.27
C LYS A 56 -2.33 -22.90 -23.17
N LYS A 57 -2.65 -23.45 -21.99
CA LYS A 57 -3.08 -22.67 -20.82
C LYS A 57 -1.97 -21.77 -20.29
N ASP A 58 -0.75 -22.30 -20.19
CA ASP A 58 0.42 -21.53 -19.73
C ASP A 58 0.74 -20.40 -20.70
N LEU A 59 0.68 -20.66 -22.03
CA LEU A 59 0.90 -19.63 -23.05
C LEU A 59 -0.14 -18.50 -22.96
N SER A 60 -1.42 -18.86 -22.82
CA SER A 60 -2.49 -17.89 -22.65
C SER A 60 -2.36 -17.06 -21.37
N ALA A 61 -1.86 -17.65 -20.27
CA ALA A 61 -1.57 -16.92 -19.04
C ALA A 61 -0.40 -15.96 -19.21
N ILE A 62 0.65 -16.35 -19.95
CA ILE A 62 1.80 -15.49 -20.26
C ILE A 62 1.37 -14.33 -21.14
N ASP A 63 0.60 -14.56 -22.20
CA ASP A 63 0.09 -13.52 -23.09
C ASP A 63 -0.73 -12.46 -22.33
N LYS A 64 -1.55 -12.92 -21.40
CA LYS A 64 -2.36 -12.04 -20.54
C LYS A 64 -1.47 -11.23 -19.59
N ALA A 65 -0.48 -11.87 -18.97
CA ALA A 65 0.48 -11.17 -18.11
C ALA A 65 1.33 -10.16 -18.90
N GLU A 66 1.72 -10.49 -20.13
CA GLU A 66 2.46 -9.57 -21.02
C GLU A 66 1.61 -8.34 -21.37
N ALA A 67 0.33 -8.54 -21.69
CA ALA A 67 -0.60 -7.44 -21.97
C ALA A 67 -0.78 -6.53 -20.75
N ASP A 68 -0.92 -7.10 -19.55
CA ASP A 68 -1.03 -6.33 -18.30
C ASP A 68 0.23 -5.54 -18.00
N VAL A 69 1.41 -6.14 -18.20
CA VAL A 69 2.71 -5.45 -18.03
C VAL A 69 2.87 -4.33 -19.05
N LYS A 70 2.51 -4.54 -20.33
CA LYS A 70 2.53 -3.47 -21.34
C LYS A 70 1.66 -2.29 -20.95
N LYS A 71 0.45 -2.55 -20.45
CA LYS A 71 -0.46 -1.51 -19.97
C LYS A 71 0.11 -0.74 -18.79
N GLN A 72 0.72 -1.43 -17.83
CA GLN A 72 1.39 -0.79 -16.69
C GLN A 72 2.59 0.06 -17.14
N LEU A 73 3.36 -0.44 -18.11
CA LEU A 73 4.50 0.30 -18.66
C LEU A 73 4.06 1.59 -19.36
N GLU A 74 2.95 1.55 -20.09
CA GLU A 74 2.38 2.73 -20.75
C GLU A 74 1.87 3.77 -19.75
N ASP A 75 1.23 3.32 -18.66
CA ASP A 75 0.82 4.18 -17.56
C ASP A 75 2.02 4.84 -16.85
N ILE A 76 3.07 4.06 -16.60
CA ILE A 76 4.31 4.58 -16.00
C ILE A 76 5.00 5.58 -16.94
N ARG A 77 5.06 5.30 -18.25
CA ARG A 77 5.62 6.24 -19.23
C ARG A 77 4.83 7.54 -19.30
N SER A 78 3.52 7.45 -19.29
CA SER A 78 2.64 8.62 -19.24
C SER A 78 2.92 9.48 -17.99
N LYS A 79 3.01 8.85 -16.82
CA LYS A 79 3.33 9.52 -15.55
C LYS A 79 4.74 10.11 -15.56
N ALA A 80 5.72 9.41 -16.11
CA ALA A 80 7.09 9.91 -16.23
C ALA A 80 7.16 11.13 -17.17
N THR A 81 6.41 11.12 -18.27
CA THR A 81 6.34 12.27 -19.18
C THR A 81 5.67 13.48 -18.51
N ALA A 82 4.61 13.25 -17.73
CA ALA A 82 3.98 14.31 -16.96
C ALA A 82 4.94 14.89 -15.90
N ALA A 83 5.65 14.03 -15.17
CA ALA A 83 6.63 14.45 -14.17
C ALA A 83 7.80 15.23 -14.80
N ALA A 84 8.28 14.82 -15.98
CA ALA A 84 9.33 15.53 -16.70
C ALA A 84 8.90 16.95 -17.10
N LYS A 85 7.65 17.13 -17.54
CA LYS A 85 7.09 18.47 -17.84
C LYS A 85 6.99 19.35 -16.59
N VAL A 86 6.63 18.76 -15.44
CA VAL A 86 6.59 19.49 -14.16
C VAL A 86 8.00 19.92 -13.74
N LEU A 87 8.97 19.02 -13.88
CA LEU A 87 10.38 19.33 -13.58
C LEU A 87 10.94 20.44 -14.48
N GLU A 88 10.65 20.39 -15.78
CA GLU A 88 11.07 21.43 -16.72
C GLU A 88 10.50 22.80 -16.35
N LYS A 89 9.22 22.85 -15.95
CA LYS A 89 8.58 24.08 -15.45
C LYS A 89 9.23 24.56 -14.13
N ALA A 90 9.57 23.65 -13.23
CA ALA A 90 10.21 23.99 -11.97
C ALA A 90 11.62 24.57 -12.18
N ILE A 91 12.39 24.02 -13.12
CA ILE A 91 13.72 24.54 -13.49
C ILE A 91 13.61 25.97 -14.06
N LYS A 92 12.67 26.20 -14.98
CA LYS A 92 12.45 27.55 -15.52
C LYS A 92 12.10 28.57 -14.42
N ARG A 93 11.26 28.16 -13.47
CA ARG A 93 10.95 29.01 -12.30
C ARG A 93 12.16 29.31 -11.44
N GLU A 94 13.00 28.31 -11.17
CA GLU A 94 14.22 28.56 -10.40
C GLU A 94 15.15 29.57 -11.09
N GLU A 95 15.22 29.51 -12.41
CA GLU A 95 15.96 30.51 -13.20
C GLU A 95 15.31 31.90 -13.12
N GLU A 96 13.99 31.97 -13.15
CA GLU A 96 13.25 33.25 -13.01
C GLU A 96 13.41 33.83 -11.61
N TYR A 97 13.34 33.03 -10.56
CA TYR A 97 13.60 33.47 -9.18
C TYR A 97 15.04 33.98 -8.99
N LYS A 98 16.03 33.31 -9.57
CA LYS A 98 17.44 33.78 -9.54
C LYS A 98 17.59 35.14 -10.21
N LYS A 99 16.93 35.31 -11.37
CA LYS A 99 16.91 36.58 -12.08
C LYS A 99 16.23 37.71 -11.28
N GLN A 100 15.11 37.35 -10.63
CA GLN A 100 14.39 38.27 -9.74
C GLN A 100 15.28 38.69 -8.54
N GLU A 101 15.98 37.73 -7.93
CA GLU A 101 16.89 37.99 -6.82
C GLU A 101 18.06 38.92 -7.23
N GLU A 102 18.57 38.72 -8.45
CA GLU A 102 19.62 39.61 -9.00
C GLU A 102 19.11 41.03 -9.23
N LEU A 103 17.91 41.19 -9.82
CA LEU A 103 17.27 42.49 -10.04
C LEU A 103 16.98 43.21 -8.71
N LEU A 104 16.57 42.49 -7.68
CA LEU A 104 16.37 43.07 -6.34
C LEU A 104 17.68 43.52 -5.70
N LYS A 105 18.80 42.76 -5.87
CA LYS A 105 20.11 43.16 -5.42
C LYS A 105 20.66 44.42 -6.13
N GLU A 106 20.24 44.63 -7.39
CA GLU A 106 20.56 45.83 -8.18
C GLU A 106 19.64 47.02 -7.86
N GLY A 107 18.66 46.88 -6.97
CA GLY A 107 17.69 47.91 -6.61
C GLY A 107 16.56 48.16 -7.64
N LYS A 108 16.42 47.29 -8.62
CA LYS A 108 15.40 47.38 -9.70
C LYS A 108 14.09 46.68 -9.31
N VAL A 109 13.41 47.24 -8.30
CA VAL A 109 12.23 46.63 -7.67
C VAL A 109 11.06 46.47 -8.65
N GLU A 110 10.84 47.45 -9.54
CA GLU A 110 9.73 47.42 -10.52
C GLU A 110 9.94 46.35 -11.62
N GLU A 111 11.18 46.13 -12.07
CA GLU A 111 11.52 45.11 -13.04
C GLU A 111 11.46 43.70 -12.40
N ALA A 112 11.84 43.57 -11.14
CA ALA A 112 11.74 42.33 -10.40
C ALA A 112 10.26 41.88 -10.19
N ALA A 113 9.34 42.82 -9.99
CA ALA A 113 7.91 42.55 -9.81
C ALA A 113 7.20 42.05 -11.08
N GLN A 114 7.78 42.30 -12.27
CA GLN A 114 7.23 41.86 -13.57
C GLN A 114 7.61 40.44 -13.95
N VAL A 115 8.53 39.79 -13.25
CA VAL A 115 9.05 38.44 -13.59
C VAL A 115 8.10 37.32 -13.14
N ILE A 116 7.15 37.57 -12.24
CA ILE A 116 6.20 36.56 -11.76
C ILE A 116 4.79 36.92 -12.23
N THR A 117 4.19 36.09 -13.10
CA THR A 117 2.80 36.25 -13.52
C THR A 117 1.87 35.32 -12.72
N GLN A 118 0.72 35.87 -12.30
CA GLN A 118 -0.33 35.17 -11.52
C GLN A 118 -0.88 33.90 -12.20
N ASP A 119 -0.72 33.77 -13.51
CA ASP A 119 -1.21 32.62 -14.30
C ASP A 119 -0.46 31.30 -14.01
N GLU A 120 0.78 31.36 -13.51
CA GLU A 120 1.59 30.17 -13.26
C GLU A 120 1.22 29.49 -11.93
N GLU A 121 0.85 30.25 -10.90
CA GLU A 121 0.37 29.72 -9.63
C GLU A 121 -0.97 28.99 -9.80
N ALA A 122 -1.87 29.55 -10.59
CA ALA A 122 -3.17 28.93 -10.91
C ALA A 122 -3.00 27.60 -11.67
N THR A 123 -2.01 27.53 -12.59
CA THR A 123 -1.74 26.32 -13.37
C THR A 123 -1.14 25.18 -12.50
N MET A 124 -0.30 25.52 -11.50
CA MET A 124 0.22 24.52 -10.56
C MET A 124 -0.85 24.01 -9.59
N ALA A 125 -1.66 24.89 -9.04
CA ALA A 125 -2.76 24.50 -8.17
C ALA A 125 -3.74 23.58 -8.90
N ALA A 126 -4.08 23.88 -10.17
CA ALA A 126 -4.91 23.02 -11.00
C ALA A 126 -4.28 21.62 -11.23
N SER A 127 -2.97 21.53 -11.49
CA SER A 127 -2.29 20.25 -11.71
C SER A 127 -2.22 19.38 -10.45
N VAL A 128 -2.06 19.98 -9.28
CA VAL A 128 -2.10 19.26 -7.99
C VAL A 128 -3.53 18.78 -7.71
N SER A 129 -4.54 19.62 -7.96
CA SER A 129 -5.95 19.27 -7.80
C SER A 129 -6.35 18.07 -8.69
N GLU A 130 -5.90 18.05 -9.96
CA GLU A 130 -6.14 16.91 -10.86
C GLU A 130 -5.45 15.62 -10.37
N ALA A 131 -4.21 15.72 -9.90
CA ALA A 131 -3.49 14.57 -9.34
C ALA A 131 -4.18 14.03 -8.08
N VAL A 132 -4.63 14.89 -7.18
CA VAL A 132 -5.41 14.53 -5.98
C VAL A 132 -6.73 13.86 -6.38
N ALA A 133 -7.45 14.42 -7.35
CA ALA A 133 -8.70 13.85 -7.84
C ALA A 133 -8.50 12.46 -8.47
N ALA A 134 -7.43 12.28 -9.26
CA ALA A 134 -7.07 10.99 -9.84
C ALA A 134 -6.74 9.95 -8.77
N ARG A 135 -5.94 10.32 -7.75
CA ARG A 135 -5.63 9.47 -6.60
C ARG A 135 -6.90 9.07 -5.85
N ARG A 136 -7.76 10.03 -5.56
CA ARG A 136 -9.04 9.80 -4.87
C ARG A 136 -9.93 8.80 -5.60
N LYS A 137 -10.01 8.90 -6.94
CA LYS A 137 -10.76 7.94 -7.78
C LYS A 137 -10.20 6.52 -7.74
N SER A 138 -8.90 6.35 -7.51
CA SER A 138 -8.24 5.04 -7.44
C SER A 138 -8.41 4.32 -6.11
N LEU A 139 -8.90 5.01 -5.08
CA LEU A 139 -9.04 4.51 -3.72
C LEU A 139 -10.49 4.11 -3.39
N PRO A 140 -10.66 3.16 -2.45
CA PRO A 140 -11.99 2.79 -1.96
C PRO A 140 -12.62 3.95 -1.15
N LYS A 141 -13.95 3.99 -1.09
CA LYS A 141 -14.70 5.04 -0.36
C LYS A 141 -14.36 5.08 1.13
N GLU A 142 -14.03 3.96 1.70
CA GLU A 142 -13.60 3.79 3.09
C GLU A 142 -12.30 4.54 3.41
N ALA A 143 -11.51 4.87 2.39
CA ALA A 143 -10.28 5.66 2.53
C ALA A 143 -10.54 7.18 2.69
N LYS A 144 -11.79 7.62 2.83
CA LYS A 144 -12.19 9.04 2.95
C LYS A 144 -11.37 9.83 3.98
N TYR A 145 -11.03 9.22 5.10
CA TYR A 145 -10.22 9.84 6.15
C TYR A 145 -8.78 10.18 5.72
N LEU A 146 -8.27 9.46 4.71
CA LEU A 146 -6.90 9.63 4.19
C LEU A 146 -6.85 10.58 2.98
N TYR A 147 -7.99 11.00 2.44
CA TYR A 147 -8.05 11.87 1.26
C TYR A 147 -7.37 13.21 1.46
N LYS A 148 -7.41 13.76 2.67
CA LYS A 148 -6.77 15.02 3.02
C LYS A 148 -5.24 15.01 2.84
N TYR A 149 -4.61 13.83 2.90
CA TYR A 149 -3.16 13.71 2.73
C TYR A 149 -2.71 13.45 1.29
N LEU A 150 -3.64 13.27 0.34
CA LEU A 150 -3.31 12.90 -1.03
C LEU A 150 -2.56 14.00 -1.81
N GLY A 151 -2.66 15.25 -1.38
CA GLY A 151 -1.92 16.39 -1.92
C GLY A 151 -0.55 16.59 -1.27
N VAL A 152 -0.24 15.89 -0.18
CA VAL A 152 1.03 16.00 0.55
C VAL A 152 2.06 15.03 -0.04
N GLU A 153 3.10 15.53 -0.69
CA GLU A 153 4.16 14.69 -1.26
C GLU A 153 5.32 14.51 -0.28
N PRO A 154 5.94 13.33 -0.23
CA PRO A 154 5.63 12.10 -0.99
C PRO A 154 4.54 11.23 -0.33
N ALA A 155 3.97 11.63 0.79
CA ALA A 155 3.04 10.84 1.61
C ALA A 155 1.80 10.42 0.81
N GLY A 156 1.22 11.32 0.01
CA GLY A 156 0.01 11.05 -0.78
C GLY A 156 0.18 9.88 -1.75
N ALA A 157 1.29 9.86 -2.50
CA ALA A 157 1.61 8.75 -3.39
C ALA A 157 1.85 7.44 -2.63
N GLN A 158 2.52 7.50 -1.47
CA GLN A 158 2.79 6.34 -0.64
C GLN A 158 1.52 5.78 0.02
N ILE A 159 0.60 6.64 0.46
CA ILE A 159 -0.71 6.23 0.97
C ILE A 159 -1.46 5.44 -0.11
N VAL A 160 -1.54 5.95 -1.34
CA VAL A 160 -2.17 5.23 -2.45
C VAL A 160 -1.56 3.85 -2.66
N ASN A 161 -0.22 3.78 -2.69
CA ASN A 161 0.51 2.51 -2.85
C ASN A 161 0.22 1.52 -1.71
N VAL A 162 0.24 1.99 -0.46
CA VAL A 162 -0.09 1.16 0.72
C VAL A 162 -1.49 0.61 0.61
N LEU A 163 -2.50 1.44 0.32
CA LEU A 163 -3.89 1.03 0.24
C LEU A 163 -4.14 0.04 -0.92
N GLN A 164 -3.54 0.27 -2.08
CA GLN A 164 -3.60 -0.64 -3.22
C GLN A 164 -2.95 -1.99 -2.90
N THR A 165 -1.78 -1.98 -2.25
CA THR A 165 -1.09 -3.21 -1.85
C THR A 165 -1.88 -4.01 -0.82
N LEU A 166 -2.50 -3.34 0.15
CA LEU A 166 -3.34 -4.00 1.16
C LEU A 166 -4.57 -4.67 0.54
N LYS A 167 -5.08 -4.13 -0.58
CA LYS A 167 -6.20 -4.70 -1.33
C LYS A 167 -5.78 -5.94 -2.14
N VAL A 168 -4.61 -5.90 -2.77
CA VAL A 168 -4.12 -6.96 -3.68
C VAL A 168 -3.55 -8.15 -2.92
N ASP A 169 -2.88 -7.92 -1.79
CA ASP A 169 -2.27 -8.97 -0.97
C ASP A 169 -2.90 -9.07 0.43
N PRO A 170 -3.91 -9.95 0.59
CA PRO A 170 -4.56 -10.18 1.88
C PRO A 170 -3.61 -10.73 2.96
N LYS A 171 -2.53 -11.42 2.58
CA LYS A 171 -1.57 -12.02 3.49
C LYS A 171 -0.51 -11.03 3.99
N ARG A 172 -0.37 -9.90 3.29
CA ARG A 172 0.57 -8.85 3.69
C ARG A 172 0.22 -8.31 5.07
N SER A 173 1.25 -8.05 5.89
CA SER A 173 1.07 -7.40 7.19
C SER A 173 0.30 -6.07 7.04
N LYS A 174 -0.63 -5.84 7.96
CA LYS A 174 -1.45 -4.62 8.01
C LYS A 174 -0.83 -3.54 8.91
N ASN A 175 0.34 -3.79 9.49
CA ASN A 175 1.06 -2.79 10.26
C ASN A 175 1.58 -1.67 9.35
N VAL A 176 1.57 -0.44 9.86
CA VAL A 176 1.99 0.76 9.12
C VAL A 176 3.04 1.53 9.93
N VAL A 177 3.97 2.12 9.22
CA VAL A 177 4.97 3.04 9.77
C VAL A 177 4.75 4.42 9.14
N ILE A 178 4.51 5.43 9.96
CA ILE A 178 4.32 6.81 9.57
C ILE A 178 5.51 7.61 10.08
N LEU A 179 6.30 8.09 9.15
CA LEU A 179 7.59 8.77 9.40
C LEU A 179 7.45 10.25 9.09
N GLY A 180 8.03 11.10 9.92
CA GLY A 180 8.08 12.55 9.68
C GLY A 180 8.58 13.31 10.87
N GLN A 181 8.59 14.64 10.75
CA GLN A 181 8.98 15.53 11.83
C GLN A 181 7.84 15.73 12.83
N HIS A 182 8.19 16.21 14.01
CA HIS A 182 7.19 16.59 15.01
C HIS A 182 6.33 17.75 14.50
N GLY A 183 5.02 17.67 14.72
CA GLY A 183 4.06 18.67 14.26
C GLY A 183 3.46 18.41 12.87
N PHE A 184 3.90 17.34 12.17
CA PHE A 184 3.32 16.96 10.88
C PHE A 184 2.04 16.12 10.98
N GLY A 185 1.38 16.12 12.13
CA GLY A 185 0.11 15.42 12.32
C GLY A 185 0.22 13.89 12.27
N LEU A 186 1.41 13.31 12.48
CA LEU A 186 1.65 11.86 12.31
C LEU A 186 0.69 10.98 13.11
N THR A 187 0.34 11.42 14.33
CA THR A 187 -0.60 10.72 15.20
C THR A 187 -2.01 10.73 14.62
N MET A 188 -2.44 11.85 14.07
CA MET A 188 -3.73 11.99 13.40
C MET A 188 -3.79 11.11 12.15
N VAL A 189 -2.74 11.09 11.33
CA VAL A 189 -2.63 10.15 10.21
C VAL A 189 -2.81 8.70 10.70
N GLY A 190 -2.19 8.35 11.81
CA GLY A 190 -2.36 7.03 12.46
C GLY A 190 -3.80 6.75 12.89
N GLU A 191 -4.50 7.73 13.46
CA GLU A 191 -5.91 7.62 13.83
C GLU A 191 -6.81 7.44 12.60
N ASP A 192 -6.50 8.13 11.50
CA ASP A 192 -7.24 8.01 10.25
C ASP A 192 -7.00 6.67 9.54
N PHE A 193 -5.78 6.11 9.62
CA PHE A 193 -5.52 4.72 9.22
C PHE A 193 -6.32 3.72 10.08
N ALA A 194 -6.44 3.96 11.38
CA ALA A 194 -7.23 3.08 12.26
C ALA A 194 -8.73 3.10 11.91
N LYS A 195 -9.29 4.28 11.59
CA LYS A 195 -10.68 4.41 11.11
C LYS A 195 -10.86 3.69 9.77
N PHE A 196 -9.94 3.91 8.82
CA PHE A 196 -9.92 3.22 7.54
C PHE A 196 -9.88 1.71 7.70
N TYR A 197 -9.06 1.18 8.60
CA TYR A 197 -8.95 -0.25 8.86
C TYR A 197 -10.24 -0.86 9.41
N TYR A 198 -10.95 -0.13 10.24
CA TYR A 198 -12.25 -0.56 10.74
C TYR A 198 -13.30 -0.56 9.62
N ASP A 199 -13.44 0.53 8.87
CA ASP A 199 -14.40 0.65 7.77
C ASP A 199 -14.16 -0.38 6.66
N MET A 200 -12.90 -0.76 6.39
CA MET A 200 -12.50 -1.81 5.44
C MET A 200 -12.66 -3.24 5.99
N GLY A 201 -13.01 -3.41 7.26
CA GLY A 201 -13.09 -4.73 7.89
C GLY A 201 -11.71 -5.38 8.13
N ILE A 202 -10.61 -4.63 8.00
CA ILE A 202 -9.25 -5.09 8.34
C ILE A 202 -9.13 -5.26 9.86
N CYS A 203 -9.70 -4.33 10.62
CA CYS A 203 -9.93 -4.47 12.06
C CYS A 203 -11.35 -4.97 12.32
N LYS A 204 -11.47 -6.00 13.15
CA LYS A 204 -12.74 -6.58 13.57
C LYS A 204 -13.41 -5.76 14.68
N SER A 205 -12.65 -4.88 15.32
CA SER A 205 -13.08 -4.01 16.42
C SER A 205 -12.70 -2.57 16.11
N GLU A 206 -13.57 -1.63 16.47
CA GLU A 206 -13.27 -0.19 16.43
C GLU A 206 -12.30 0.23 17.55
N ALA A 207 -11.99 -0.69 18.49
CA ALA A 207 -11.10 -0.42 19.60
C ALA A 207 -9.74 0.07 19.12
N LYS A 208 -9.36 1.24 19.58
CA LYS A 208 -8.05 1.85 19.31
C LYS A 208 -7.48 2.46 20.57
N ALA A 209 -6.16 2.38 20.70
CA ALA A 209 -5.42 3.09 21.74
C ALA A 209 -4.25 3.84 21.13
N LYS A 210 -4.00 4.99 21.69
CA LYS A 210 -2.85 5.83 21.41
C LYS A 210 -1.93 5.85 22.62
N VAL A 211 -0.69 5.43 22.46
CA VAL A 211 0.29 5.36 23.56
C VAL A 211 1.64 5.90 23.11
N LYS A 212 2.38 6.48 24.03
CA LYS A 212 3.77 6.90 23.80
C LYS A 212 4.73 5.72 24.02
N ALA A 213 5.87 5.73 23.34
CA ALA A 213 6.93 4.72 23.53
C ALA A 213 7.31 4.51 25.01
N LYS A 214 7.27 5.56 25.84
CA LYS A 214 7.51 5.48 27.29
C LYS A 214 6.56 4.48 27.99
N VAL A 215 5.30 4.40 27.56
CA VAL A 215 4.33 3.45 28.12
C VAL A 215 4.69 2.03 27.73
N ILE A 216 5.11 1.81 26.48
CA ILE A 216 5.59 0.51 26.01
C ILE A 216 6.80 0.07 26.85
N ASN A 217 7.78 0.96 27.00
CA ASN A 217 9.01 0.68 27.75
C ASN A 217 8.76 0.38 29.24
N SER A 218 7.66 0.88 29.83
CA SER A 218 7.31 0.57 31.22
C SER A 218 6.78 -0.85 31.45
N GLY A 219 6.55 -1.62 30.37
CA GLY A 219 6.01 -2.99 30.44
C GLY A 219 4.53 -3.11 30.81
N LYS A 220 3.80 -2.00 30.89
CA LYS A 220 2.36 -1.98 31.30
C LYS A 220 1.38 -2.19 30.15
N LEU A 221 1.84 -2.77 29.03
CA LEU A 221 1.05 -2.84 27.80
C LEU A 221 0.07 -4.04 27.78
N ALA A 222 0.37 -5.15 28.45
CA ALA A 222 -0.38 -6.39 28.30
C ALA A 222 -1.90 -6.26 28.54
N GLY A 223 -2.28 -5.56 29.62
CA GLY A 223 -3.70 -5.33 29.92
C GLY A 223 -4.41 -4.41 28.91
N ALA A 224 -3.68 -3.47 28.30
CA ALA A 224 -4.23 -2.58 27.29
C ALA A 224 -4.42 -3.32 25.94
N VAL A 225 -3.47 -4.14 25.52
CA VAL A 225 -3.54 -4.92 24.28
C VAL A 225 -4.70 -5.91 24.28
N GLY A 226 -4.96 -6.57 25.41
CA GLY A 226 -6.10 -7.47 25.52
C GLY A 226 -7.47 -6.79 25.29
N LYS A 227 -7.60 -5.51 25.68
CA LYS A 227 -8.79 -4.70 25.42
C LYS A 227 -8.91 -4.23 23.97
N LEU A 228 -7.81 -4.28 23.19
CA LEU A 228 -7.76 -3.88 21.79
C LEU A 228 -7.96 -5.04 20.81
N LYS A 229 -8.31 -6.22 21.30
CA LYS A 229 -8.40 -7.42 20.44
C LYS A 229 -9.15 -7.16 19.14
N GLY A 230 -8.47 -7.41 18.02
CA GLY A 230 -9.00 -7.15 16.67
C GLY A 230 -9.02 -5.67 16.26
N GLY A 231 -8.47 -4.77 17.04
CA GLY A 231 -8.41 -3.32 16.78
C GLY A 231 -7.03 -2.79 16.42
N CYS A 232 -6.75 -1.53 16.78
CA CYS A 232 -5.52 -0.82 16.45
C CYS A 232 -4.78 -0.28 17.66
N LEU A 233 -3.45 -0.36 17.62
CA LEU A 233 -2.53 0.28 18.56
C LEU A 233 -1.67 1.31 17.83
N ILE A 234 -1.83 2.59 18.16
CA ILE A 234 -1.07 3.71 17.62
C ILE A 234 0.02 4.07 18.62
N ILE A 235 1.26 4.12 18.17
CA ILE A 235 2.40 4.36 19.05
C ILE A 235 3.14 5.62 18.62
N GLU A 236 3.15 6.61 19.52
CA GLU A 236 3.86 7.88 19.32
C GLU A 236 5.33 7.76 19.72
N SER A 237 6.19 8.44 18.97
CA SER A 237 7.65 8.45 19.18
C SER A 237 8.23 7.02 19.22
N ALA A 238 7.73 6.14 18.35
CA ALA A 238 8.03 4.71 18.37
C ALA A 238 9.53 4.39 18.24
N GLY A 239 10.33 5.30 17.67
CA GLY A 239 11.79 5.16 17.59
C GLY A 239 12.49 5.09 18.94
N LEU A 240 11.80 5.44 20.05
CA LEU A 240 12.32 5.37 21.41
C LEU A 240 11.99 4.05 22.14
N ILE A 241 11.35 3.09 21.48
CA ILE A 241 11.04 1.78 22.06
C ILE A 241 12.32 0.95 22.15
N THR A 242 12.54 0.31 23.30
CA THR A 242 13.70 -0.60 23.43
C THR A 242 13.48 -1.90 22.63
N PRO A 243 14.55 -2.55 22.14
CA PRO A 243 14.42 -3.76 21.32
C PRO A 243 13.59 -4.86 21.99
N GLU A 244 13.79 -5.09 23.27
CA GLU A 244 13.09 -6.13 24.05
C GLU A 244 11.59 -5.83 24.11
N ARG A 245 11.23 -4.58 24.37
CA ARG A 245 9.82 -4.15 24.47
C ARG A 245 9.15 -4.12 23.10
N PHE A 246 9.88 -3.78 22.05
CA PHE A 246 9.36 -3.85 20.69
C PHE A 246 9.01 -5.29 20.29
N LYS A 247 9.91 -6.24 20.58
CA LYS A 247 9.66 -7.68 20.33
C LYS A 247 8.43 -8.17 21.09
N GLU A 248 8.36 -7.89 22.39
CA GLU A 248 7.25 -8.28 23.27
C GLU A 248 5.91 -7.73 22.76
N MET A 249 5.88 -6.44 22.40
CA MET A 249 4.70 -5.77 21.85
C MET A 249 4.23 -6.41 20.54
N VAL A 250 5.12 -6.64 19.58
CA VAL A 250 4.77 -7.26 18.30
C VAL A 250 4.21 -8.67 18.52
N ASP A 251 4.82 -9.44 19.40
CA ASP A 251 4.35 -10.77 19.75
C ASP A 251 2.96 -10.77 20.42
N MET A 252 2.70 -9.82 21.35
CA MET A 252 1.37 -9.67 21.96
C MET A 252 0.29 -9.26 20.95
N CYS A 253 0.64 -8.45 19.94
CA CYS A 253 -0.28 -7.95 18.93
C CYS A 253 -0.47 -8.91 17.76
N SER A 254 0.24 -10.05 17.72
CA SER A 254 0.21 -10.99 16.61
C SER A 254 -1.19 -11.52 16.31
N PRO A 255 -1.48 -11.94 15.05
CA PRO A 255 -2.77 -12.47 14.66
C PRO A 255 -3.23 -13.66 15.49
N GLU A 256 -2.27 -14.48 15.98
CA GLU A 256 -2.54 -15.68 16.76
C GLU A 256 -2.95 -15.36 18.21
N LYS A 257 -2.58 -14.16 18.72
CA LYS A 257 -2.88 -13.75 20.09
C LYS A 257 -4.07 -12.78 20.17
N ASN A 258 -3.83 -11.53 19.80
CA ASN A 258 -4.84 -10.47 19.95
C ASN A 258 -5.28 -9.85 18.61
N ASP A 259 -4.62 -10.17 17.52
CA ASP A 259 -4.92 -9.65 16.16
C ASP A 259 -4.99 -8.11 16.10
N VAL A 260 -4.12 -7.43 16.86
CA VAL A 260 -4.07 -5.96 16.92
C VAL A 260 -3.15 -5.44 15.83
N LYS A 261 -3.63 -4.48 15.03
CA LYS A 261 -2.83 -3.80 14.00
C LYS A 261 -2.02 -2.69 14.63
N ILE A 262 -0.73 -2.64 14.32
CA ILE A 262 0.21 -1.69 14.92
C ILE A 262 0.48 -0.56 13.92
N ILE A 263 0.34 0.66 14.39
CA ILE A 263 0.68 1.88 13.65
C ILE A 263 1.79 2.59 14.43
N LEU A 264 3.00 2.61 13.86
CA LEU A 264 4.15 3.29 14.45
C LEU A 264 4.24 4.71 13.89
N THR A 265 4.33 5.71 14.76
CA THR A 265 4.57 7.09 14.34
C THR A 265 5.84 7.62 14.99
N GLY A 266 6.62 8.40 14.26
CA GLY A 266 7.83 8.99 14.84
C GLY A 266 8.78 9.61 13.82
N GLU A 267 9.84 10.17 14.35
CA GLU A 267 10.91 10.81 13.59
C GLU A 267 11.66 9.76 12.75
N LYS A 268 11.99 10.13 11.50
CA LYS A 268 12.52 9.23 10.47
C LYS A 268 13.76 8.48 10.93
N THR A 269 14.74 9.18 11.45
CA THR A 269 16.03 8.58 11.81
C THR A 269 15.89 7.64 13.00
N ALA A 270 15.24 8.09 14.07
CA ALA A 270 15.06 7.31 15.28
C ALA A 270 14.25 6.04 15.02
N LEU A 271 13.12 6.16 14.28
CA LEU A 271 12.25 5.03 13.98
C LEU A 271 12.90 4.05 12.99
N SER A 272 13.64 4.55 12.00
CA SER A 272 14.39 3.70 11.08
C SER A 272 15.49 2.91 11.78
N ASN A 273 16.21 3.53 12.70
CA ASN A 273 17.25 2.88 13.50
C ASN A 273 16.67 1.79 14.41
N MET A 274 15.53 2.10 15.08
CA MET A 274 14.82 1.12 15.90
C MET A 274 14.38 -0.10 15.09
N LEU A 275 13.81 0.10 13.90
CA LEU A 275 13.41 -1.00 13.01
C LEU A 275 14.62 -1.77 12.49
N ALA A 276 15.74 -1.11 12.16
CA ALA A 276 16.98 -1.76 11.73
C ALA A 276 17.59 -2.64 12.83
N ALA A 277 17.53 -2.19 14.08
CA ALA A 277 17.96 -2.97 15.23
C ALA A 277 17.07 -4.20 15.52
N ASN A 278 15.86 -4.26 14.95
CA ASN A 278 14.86 -5.30 15.19
C ASN A 278 14.39 -5.97 13.89
N MET A 279 15.32 -6.39 13.02
CA MET A 279 15.05 -6.85 11.66
C MET A 279 13.98 -7.95 11.55
N THR A 280 13.90 -8.87 12.52
CA THR A 280 12.90 -9.94 12.51
C THR A 280 11.48 -9.37 12.62
N GLN A 281 11.23 -8.51 13.59
CA GLN A 281 9.93 -7.87 13.83
C GLN A 281 9.64 -6.83 12.74
N ALA A 282 10.66 -6.14 12.24
CA ALA A 282 10.54 -5.11 11.20
C ALA A 282 9.97 -5.64 9.88
N ARG A 283 10.08 -6.95 9.61
CA ARG A 283 9.46 -7.61 8.45
C ARG A 283 7.95 -7.47 8.40
N SER A 284 7.31 -7.26 9.53
CA SER A 284 5.86 -6.99 9.60
C SER A 284 5.50 -5.50 9.40
N PHE A 285 6.47 -4.62 9.13
CA PHE A 285 6.29 -3.17 8.98
C PHE A 285 6.73 -2.69 7.59
N ASN A 286 6.20 -3.31 6.55
CA ASN A 286 6.54 -3.00 5.15
C ASN A 286 5.72 -1.85 4.56
N ASN A 287 4.64 -1.45 5.20
CA ASN A 287 3.81 -0.33 4.75
C ASN A 287 4.36 0.96 5.40
N ARG A 288 4.93 1.83 4.58
CA ARG A 288 5.60 3.04 5.07
C ARG A 288 5.03 4.27 4.38
N VAL A 289 4.76 5.30 5.16
CA VAL A 289 4.32 6.61 4.69
C VAL A 289 5.24 7.65 5.30
N TYR A 290 5.75 8.53 4.48
CA TYR A 290 6.75 9.50 4.87
C TYR A 290 6.30 10.93 4.59
N PHE A 291 6.17 11.71 5.64
CA PHE A 291 5.89 13.14 5.62
C PHE A 291 7.22 13.88 5.76
N ASP A 292 7.76 14.40 4.67
CA ASP A 292 9.04 15.14 4.68
C ASP A 292 8.80 16.64 4.78
N GLN A 293 8.48 17.25 3.66
CA GLN A 293 8.12 18.64 3.60
C GLN A 293 6.67 18.73 3.10
N ILE A 294 5.88 19.53 3.79
CA ILE A 294 4.49 19.72 3.38
C ILE A 294 4.44 21.03 2.59
N ASN A 295 4.20 20.89 1.29
CA ASN A 295 4.03 22.04 0.42
C ASN A 295 2.71 22.74 0.68
N GLU A 296 2.59 23.98 0.25
CA GLU A 296 1.42 24.83 0.42
C GLU A 296 0.14 24.17 -0.14
N SER A 297 0.20 23.63 -1.36
CA SER A 297 -0.95 22.95 -2.00
C SER A 297 -1.41 21.73 -1.19
N GLY A 298 -0.46 20.97 -0.59
CA GLY A 298 -0.78 19.86 0.30
C GLY A 298 -1.49 20.33 1.56
N MET A 299 -1.08 21.46 2.14
CA MET A 299 -1.71 22.06 3.32
C MET A 299 -3.11 22.56 3.03
N ILE A 300 -3.32 23.21 1.88
CA ILE A 300 -4.66 23.62 1.42
C ILE A 300 -5.57 22.40 1.28
N ASN A 301 -5.12 21.34 0.63
CA ASN A 301 -5.89 20.10 0.51
C ASN A 301 -6.22 19.48 1.88
N VAL A 302 -5.29 19.52 2.84
CA VAL A 302 -5.54 19.06 4.22
C VAL A 302 -6.65 19.90 4.85
N ALA A 303 -6.60 21.22 4.72
CA ALA A 303 -7.59 22.15 5.29
C ALA A 303 -8.98 21.95 4.68
N GLU A 304 -9.09 21.89 3.35
CA GLU A 304 -10.33 21.65 2.62
C GLU A 304 -11.01 20.34 3.02
N CYS A 305 -10.25 19.24 2.98
CA CYS A 305 -10.78 17.93 3.36
C CYS A 305 -11.14 17.86 4.85
N TYR A 306 -10.40 18.55 5.71
CA TYR A 306 -10.71 18.61 7.15
C TYR A 306 -12.00 19.39 7.41
N ALA A 307 -12.20 20.51 6.74
CA ALA A 307 -13.44 21.26 6.82
C ALA A 307 -14.65 20.41 6.35
N ASP A 308 -14.51 19.73 5.20
CA ASP A 308 -15.51 18.80 4.69
C ASP A 308 -15.86 17.68 5.68
N GLU A 309 -14.85 17.07 6.31
CA GLU A 309 -15.06 16.03 7.36
C GLU A 309 -15.88 16.55 8.55
N LYS A 310 -15.74 17.84 8.85
CA LYS A 310 -16.48 18.50 9.95
C LYS A 310 -17.82 19.06 9.48
N GLY A 311 -18.15 18.95 8.19
CA GLY A 311 -19.40 19.44 7.61
C GLY A 311 -19.39 20.92 7.27
N PHE A 312 -18.23 21.55 7.20
CA PHE A 312 -18.03 22.93 6.79
C PHE A 312 -17.58 23.01 5.32
N LYS A 313 -17.92 24.12 4.65
CA LYS A 313 -17.40 24.46 3.33
C LYS A 313 -16.57 25.72 3.43
N LEU A 314 -15.43 25.72 2.75
CA LEU A 314 -14.62 26.92 2.62
C LEU A 314 -15.23 27.88 1.60
N GLU A 315 -15.34 29.18 1.95
CA GLU A 315 -15.75 30.22 1.01
C GLU A 315 -14.65 30.48 -0.03
N SER A 316 -15.05 31.10 -1.16
CA SER A 316 -14.12 31.58 -2.17
C SER A 316 -13.10 32.56 -1.55
N GLY A 317 -11.80 32.28 -1.70
CA GLY A 317 -10.72 33.07 -1.10
C GLY A 317 -10.25 32.57 0.28
N ALA A 318 -10.87 31.51 0.84
CA ALA A 318 -10.38 30.88 2.07
C ALA A 318 -9.00 30.23 1.85
N ASP A 319 -8.72 29.73 0.66
CA ASP A 319 -7.40 29.26 0.22
C ASP A 319 -6.31 30.34 0.41
N THR A 320 -6.58 31.60 0.05
CA THR A 320 -5.69 32.73 0.27
C THR A 320 -5.48 33.01 1.77
N ALA A 321 -6.52 32.89 2.59
CA ALA A 321 -6.41 33.07 4.03
C ALA A 321 -5.62 31.93 4.67
N ILE A 322 -5.82 30.68 4.25
CA ILE A 322 -5.05 29.51 4.66
C ILE A 322 -3.56 29.72 4.27
N LYS A 323 -3.30 30.15 3.02
CA LYS A 323 -1.98 30.46 2.50
C LYS A 323 -1.24 31.51 3.36
N ASN A 324 -1.90 32.61 3.67
CA ASN A 324 -1.34 33.64 4.52
C ASN A 324 -1.06 33.15 5.96
N ALA A 325 -1.97 32.34 6.51
CA ALA A 325 -1.76 31.71 7.81
C ALA A 325 -0.57 30.74 7.80
N LEU A 326 -0.40 29.97 6.72
CA LEU A 326 0.73 29.05 6.54
C LEU A 326 2.06 29.79 6.39
N MET A 327 2.09 30.91 5.66
CA MET A 327 3.27 31.75 5.54
C MET A 327 3.71 32.36 6.88
N ALA A 328 2.76 32.66 7.76
CA ALA A 328 3.03 33.12 9.12
C ALA A 328 3.52 32.00 10.06
N MET A 329 3.36 30.73 9.65
CA MET A 329 3.86 29.57 10.39
C MET A 329 5.25 29.21 9.86
N GLU A 330 6.29 29.35 10.67
CA GLU A 330 7.70 29.08 10.31
C GLU A 330 8.00 27.66 9.77
N SER A 331 7.04 26.76 9.78
CA SER A 331 7.12 25.41 9.20
C SER A 331 5.71 24.86 8.94
N GLY A 332 5.55 24.09 7.86
CA GLY A 332 4.29 23.41 7.52
C GLY A 332 3.81 22.44 8.60
N ASN A 333 3.25 22.97 9.67
CA ASN A 333 2.82 22.22 10.84
C ASN A 333 1.31 21.92 10.74
N ILE A 334 0.96 20.69 10.34
CA ILE A 334 -0.43 20.25 10.20
C ILE A 334 -1.20 20.41 11.51
N ASP A 335 -0.56 20.10 12.66
CA ASP A 335 -1.26 20.19 13.96
C ASP A 335 -1.69 21.63 14.27
N ARG A 336 -0.84 22.61 13.92
CA ARG A 336 -1.18 24.05 14.08
C ARG A 336 -2.25 24.51 13.10
N LEU A 337 -2.16 24.07 11.84
CA LEU A 337 -3.20 24.39 10.85
C LEU A 337 -4.56 23.88 11.31
N LEU A 338 -4.66 22.63 11.72
CA LEU A 338 -5.91 22.04 12.14
C LEU A 338 -6.45 22.64 13.45
N GLY A 339 -5.56 23.02 14.36
CA GLY A 339 -5.92 23.79 15.56
C GLY A 339 -6.53 25.13 15.20
N ALA A 340 -5.93 25.88 14.28
CA ALA A 340 -6.47 27.16 13.80
C ALA A 340 -7.80 26.98 13.07
N MET A 341 -7.97 25.89 12.31
CA MET A 341 -9.23 25.55 11.66
C MET A 341 -10.32 25.17 12.66
N ASP A 342 -9.99 24.41 13.70
CA ASP A 342 -10.96 24.10 14.78
C ASP A 342 -11.44 25.37 15.48
N ASP A 343 -10.55 26.32 15.73
CA ASP A 343 -10.91 27.61 16.35
C ASP A 343 -11.78 28.45 15.40
N ALA A 344 -11.46 28.49 14.11
CA ALA A 344 -12.27 29.18 13.11
C ALA A 344 -13.66 28.56 12.95
N MET A 345 -13.76 27.21 12.96
CA MET A 345 -15.04 26.50 12.89
C MET A 345 -15.91 26.77 14.11
N LYS A 346 -15.33 26.77 15.33
CA LYS A 346 -16.04 27.15 16.56
C LYS A 346 -16.54 28.61 16.51
N ALA A 347 -15.72 29.53 16.00
CA ALA A 347 -16.11 30.92 15.83
C ALA A 347 -17.26 31.06 14.82
N ALA A 348 -17.26 30.31 13.74
CA ALA A 348 -18.34 30.27 12.77
C ALA A 348 -19.65 29.73 13.37
N GLU A 349 -19.58 28.64 14.15
CA GLU A 349 -20.73 28.06 14.85
C GLU A 349 -21.41 29.03 15.86
N THR A 350 -20.62 29.87 16.51
CA THR A 350 -21.13 30.85 17.49
C THR A 350 -21.77 32.07 16.82
N ARG A 351 -21.35 32.45 15.60
CA ARG A 351 -21.88 33.63 14.88
C ARG A 351 -23.13 33.35 14.07
N ASP A 352 -23.23 32.16 13.49
CA ASP A 352 -24.39 31.75 12.70
C ASP A 352 -24.78 30.30 12.93
N PRO A 353 -25.59 30.03 13.97
CA PRO A 353 -26.00 28.67 14.31
C PRO A 353 -26.85 27.98 13.23
N ILE A 354 -27.34 28.75 12.22
CA ILE A 354 -28.18 28.23 11.13
C ILE A 354 -27.33 27.79 9.95
N ASP A 355 -26.17 28.40 9.73
CA ASP A 355 -25.29 28.13 8.57
C ASP A 355 -23.97 27.48 8.99
N LYS A 356 -24.08 26.33 9.66
CA LYS A 356 -22.94 25.49 10.14
C LYS A 356 -21.99 25.01 9.02
N LYS A 357 -22.21 25.39 7.75
CA LYS A 357 -21.51 24.83 6.59
C LYS A 357 -20.50 25.78 5.96
N ILE A 358 -20.39 27.02 6.42
CA ILE A 358 -19.56 28.03 5.75
C ILE A 358 -18.54 28.61 6.72
N LEU A 359 -17.27 28.25 6.53
CA LEU A 359 -16.13 28.91 7.16
C LEU A 359 -15.90 30.27 6.46
N LYS A 360 -16.32 31.34 7.10
CA LYS A 360 -16.03 32.70 6.67
C LYS A 360 -14.59 33.05 7.08
N LYS A 361 -13.77 33.52 6.14
CA LYS A 361 -12.49 34.27 6.19
C LYS A 361 -11.73 34.45 7.54
N GLU A 362 -11.91 33.57 8.52
CA GLU A 362 -11.44 33.79 9.88
C GLU A 362 -10.30 32.88 10.34
N ILE A 363 -9.65 32.21 9.39
CA ILE A 363 -8.34 31.59 9.67
C ILE A 363 -7.32 32.73 9.73
N LYS A 364 -7.12 33.29 10.93
CA LYS A 364 -6.06 34.26 11.22
C LYS A 364 -4.73 33.61 11.55
#